data_fe1e65f93bf590c14954574a731600e9
#
_entry.id   fe1e65f93bf590c14954574a731600e9
#
_cell.length_a   1.000
_cell.length_b   1.000
_cell.length_c   1.000
_cell.angle_alpha   90.00
_cell.angle_beta   90.00
_cell.angle_gamma   90.00
#
_symmetry.space_group_name_H-M   'P 1'
#
loop_
_entity.id
_entity.type
_entity.pdbx_description
1 polymer ?
#
loop_
_entity_poly.entity_id
_entity_poly.type
_entity_poly.pdbx_seq_one_letter_code
_entity_poly.pdbx_strand_id
1 'polypeptide(L)'
;TDSTATAVADGSGVMTITSDGFTCKELTSAAGNVSTGSMCCWQWHCDAGDRITFNESGANPGGIRQTNATAGISIIRYTGTGSNGTIAHGLGKAPEFLIFKRGNATNIWAVWNVALGDDLKLVLNSADAQDADGAFMNSTLPTSTNITVGGASTNTNADGGDYLCYAFSSIQGYSKFGSYVGNGSGTSDGT
;
A
#
# COMPACT_ATOMS: atom_id res chain seq x y z
N THR A 1 11.47 -5.68 -1.85
CA THR A 1 11.54 -6.51 -3.07
C THR A 1 10.23 -6.35 -3.83
N ASP A 2 10.29 -6.38 -5.16
CA ASP A 2 9.13 -6.38 -6.06
C ASP A 2 8.44 -7.77 -6.19
N SER A 3 8.81 -8.69 -5.31
CA SER A 3 8.38 -10.08 -5.30
C SER A 3 6.97 -10.26 -4.75
N THR A 4 6.25 -11.24 -5.27
CA THR A 4 5.00 -11.75 -4.69
C THR A 4 5.22 -12.63 -3.45
N ALA A 5 6.47 -12.92 -3.12
CA ALA A 5 6.82 -13.77 -1.98
C ALA A 5 6.23 -13.26 -0.66
N THR A 6 6.00 -14.19 0.24
CA THR A 6 5.67 -13.90 1.65
C THR A 6 6.78 -13.05 2.28
N ALA A 7 6.42 -12.11 3.15
CA ALA A 7 7.39 -11.35 3.91
C ALA A 7 8.24 -12.31 4.76
N VAL A 8 9.55 -12.19 4.65
CA VAL A 8 10.48 -13.01 5.42
C VAL A 8 10.88 -12.24 6.67
N ALA A 9 10.70 -12.86 7.84
CA ALA A 9 11.29 -12.35 9.06
C ALA A 9 12.80 -12.68 9.01
N ASP A 10 13.63 -11.67 8.78
CA ASP A 10 15.06 -11.79 8.98
C ASP A 10 15.38 -11.48 10.44
N GLY A 11 15.68 -12.52 11.20
CA GLY A 11 16.04 -12.40 12.63
C GLY A 11 17.30 -11.56 12.90
N SER A 12 18.03 -11.16 11.86
CA SER A 12 19.23 -10.31 11.97
C SER A 12 18.95 -8.82 11.72
N GLY A 13 17.72 -8.45 11.36
CA GLY A 13 17.33 -7.08 11.05
C GLY A 13 17.99 -6.57 9.76
N VAL A 14 17.21 -6.52 8.69
CA VAL A 14 17.65 -6.01 7.37
C VAL A 14 18.06 -4.56 7.45
N MET A 15 17.48 -3.83 8.37
CA MET A 15 17.53 -2.38 8.41
C MET A 15 17.40 -1.85 9.85
N THR A 16 18.19 -0.85 10.20
CA THR A 16 18.01 -0.08 11.44
C THR A 16 17.56 1.33 11.07
N ILE A 17 16.43 1.76 11.60
CA ILE A 17 15.91 3.12 11.40
C ILE A 17 16.66 4.05 12.36
N THR A 18 17.10 5.18 11.85
CA THR A 18 17.77 6.27 12.59
C THR A 18 16.92 7.55 12.52
N SER A 19 17.31 8.60 13.24
CA SER A 19 16.59 9.89 13.24
C SER A 19 16.53 10.57 11.88
N ASP A 20 17.50 10.31 11.02
CA ASP A 20 17.70 10.98 9.73
C ASP A 20 17.79 10.01 8.53
N GLY A 21 17.44 8.74 8.75
CA GLY A 21 17.46 7.77 7.68
C GLY A 21 17.40 6.32 8.18
N PHE A 22 18.22 5.48 7.57
CA PHE A 22 18.35 4.08 7.96
C PHE A 22 19.73 3.54 7.57
N THR A 23 20.16 2.49 8.25
CA THR A 23 21.32 1.70 7.88
C THR A 23 20.90 0.32 7.40
N CYS A 24 21.45 -0.13 6.28
CA CYS A 24 21.24 -1.49 5.78
C CYS A 24 22.36 -2.38 6.25
N LYS A 25 22.02 -3.56 6.75
CA LYS A 25 22.99 -4.62 7.04
C LYS A 25 23.37 -5.35 5.75
N GLU A 26 24.60 -5.73 5.62
CA GLU A 26 25.04 -6.64 4.55
C GLU A 26 24.37 -8.00 4.75
N LEU A 27 23.63 -8.46 3.74
CA LEU A 27 22.98 -9.76 3.74
C LEU A 27 23.62 -10.64 2.65
N THR A 28 23.87 -11.88 3.00
CA THR A 28 24.43 -12.89 2.08
C THR A 28 23.42 -13.34 1.01
N SER A 29 22.16 -12.93 1.12
CA SER A 29 21.11 -13.21 0.13
C SER A 29 20.11 -12.05 -0.01
N ALA A 30 20.16 -11.44 -1.14
CA ALA A 30 19.10 -10.87 -1.98
C ALA A 30 18.21 -9.73 -1.49
N ALA A 31 18.20 -9.26 -0.25
CA ALA A 31 17.21 -8.25 0.10
C ALA A 31 17.78 -7.11 0.97
N GLY A 32 18.35 -6.11 0.37
CA GLY A 32 18.62 -4.85 1.06
C GLY A 32 20.01 -4.27 0.92
N ASN A 33 21.08 -5.04 0.94
CA ASN A 33 22.44 -4.53 0.78
C ASN A 33 23.36 -5.61 0.21
N VAL A 34 23.40 -5.74 -1.10
CA VAL A 34 24.30 -6.66 -1.81
C VAL A 34 25.49 -5.90 -2.39
N SER A 35 26.68 -6.47 -2.30
CA SER A 35 27.95 -5.83 -2.66
C SER A 35 28.08 -5.40 -4.13
N THR A 36 27.22 -5.88 -5.03
CA THR A 36 27.29 -5.65 -6.47
C THR A 36 26.00 -5.16 -7.11
N GLY A 37 24.94 -4.89 -6.33
CA GLY A 37 23.64 -4.49 -6.83
C GLY A 37 23.34 -3.01 -6.63
N SER A 38 22.65 -2.38 -7.60
CA SER A 38 22.00 -1.09 -7.40
C SER A 38 20.65 -1.32 -6.72
N MET A 39 20.37 -0.57 -5.66
CA MET A 39 19.14 -0.65 -4.89
C MET A 39 18.34 0.64 -5.03
N CYS A 40 17.03 0.52 -5.18
CA CYS A 40 16.10 1.63 -5.08
C CYS A 40 15.34 1.51 -3.75
N CYS A 41 15.33 2.58 -2.97
CA CYS A 41 14.58 2.65 -1.73
C CYS A 41 13.56 3.78 -1.79
N TRP A 42 12.30 3.45 -1.52
CA TRP A 42 11.27 4.45 -1.30
C TRP A 42 11.06 4.62 0.19
N GLN A 43 11.19 5.85 0.65
CA GLN A 43 11.04 6.19 2.07
C GLN A 43 9.96 7.24 2.22
N TRP A 44 9.02 7.00 3.13
CA TRP A 44 7.99 7.97 3.51
C TRP A 44 8.06 8.28 4.99
N HIS A 45 7.98 9.54 5.32
CA HIS A 45 7.88 10.02 6.70
C HIS A 45 6.39 10.11 7.08
N CYS A 46 5.96 9.23 7.97
CA CYS A 46 4.57 9.13 8.43
C CYS A 46 4.45 9.42 9.94
N ASP A 47 5.40 10.13 10.52
CA ASP A 47 5.41 10.45 11.94
C ASP A 47 4.71 11.79 12.19
N ALA A 48 3.45 11.74 12.61
CA ALA A 48 2.65 12.89 13.01
C ALA A 48 1.75 12.54 14.19
N GLY A 49 2.34 12.08 15.29
CA GLY A 49 1.65 11.71 16.50
C GLY A 49 1.64 10.20 16.79
N ASP A 50 0.81 9.80 17.73
CA ASP A 50 0.78 8.43 18.22
C ASP A 50 0.20 7.45 17.21
N ARG A 51 0.71 6.24 17.28
CA ARG A 51 0.18 5.10 16.57
C ARG A 51 -1.21 4.76 17.11
N ILE A 52 -2.21 4.72 16.27
CA ILE A 52 -3.58 4.41 16.65
C ILE A 52 -3.84 2.91 16.48
N THR A 53 -4.25 2.25 17.56
CA THR A 53 -4.80 0.89 17.53
C THR A 53 -6.31 0.97 17.34
N PHE A 54 -6.85 0.15 16.45
CA PHE A 54 -8.29 -0.02 16.26
C PHE A 54 -8.65 -1.50 16.34
N ASN A 55 -9.75 -1.79 17.05
CA ASN A 55 -10.17 -3.16 17.27
C ASN A 55 -11.00 -3.69 16.12
N GLU A 56 -10.92 -4.99 15.90
CA GLU A 56 -11.86 -5.69 15.03
C GLU A 56 -13.29 -5.52 15.55
N SER A 57 -14.23 -5.30 14.66
CA SER A 57 -15.64 -5.13 14.97
C SER A 57 -16.51 -5.71 13.86
N GLY A 58 -17.04 -6.91 14.09
CA GLY A 58 -17.80 -7.65 13.09
C GLY A 58 -16.97 -7.91 11.82
N ALA A 59 -17.41 -7.39 10.69
CA ALA A 59 -16.69 -7.53 9.41
C ALA A 59 -15.50 -6.58 9.25
N ASN A 60 -15.37 -5.57 10.11
CA ASN A 60 -14.30 -4.57 10.01
C ASN A 60 -13.02 -5.10 10.65
N PRO A 61 -11.90 -5.15 9.90
CA PRO A 61 -10.62 -5.59 10.41
C PRO A 61 -10.11 -4.76 11.59
N GLY A 62 -9.42 -5.41 12.52
CA GLY A 62 -8.65 -4.75 13.56
C GLY A 62 -7.18 -4.56 13.15
N GLY A 63 -6.51 -3.56 13.71
CA GLY A 63 -5.13 -3.28 13.37
C GLY A 63 -4.52 -2.06 14.05
N ILE A 64 -3.49 -1.57 13.43
CA ILE A 64 -2.79 -0.33 13.83
C ILE A 64 -2.57 0.56 12.61
N ARG A 65 -2.61 1.87 12.80
CA ARG A 65 -2.23 2.83 11.77
C ARG A 65 -1.33 3.92 12.31
N GLN A 66 -0.49 4.43 11.45
CA GLN A 66 0.27 5.67 11.61
C GLN A 66 -0.16 6.62 10.49
N THR A 67 -0.54 7.84 10.81
CA THR A 67 -1.08 8.78 9.82
C THR A 67 -0.41 10.14 9.98
N ASN A 68 0.03 10.70 8.85
CA ASN A 68 0.40 12.11 8.72
C ASN A 68 -0.57 12.76 7.73
N ALA A 69 -1.68 13.30 8.23
CA ALA A 69 -2.71 13.91 7.39
C ALA A 69 -2.21 15.18 6.68
N THR A 70 -1.24 15.90 7.26
CA THR A 70 -0.61 17.08 6.63
C THR A 70 0.23 16.69 5.43
N ALA A 71 0.97 15.57 5.51
CA ALA A 71 1.73 15.02 4.39
C ALA A 71 0.87 14.13 3.45
N GLY A 72 -0.38 13.86 3.82
CA GLY A 72 -1.32 13.07 3.03
C GLY A 72 -0.99 11.59 2.96
N ILE A 73 -0.36 11.01 3.98
CA ILE A 73 0.02 9.60 4.03
C ILE A 73 -0.54 8.90 5.27
N SER A 74 -1.00 7.66 5.10
CA SER A 74 -1.33 6.75 6.19
C SER A 74 -0.78 5.36 5.90
N ILE A 75 -0.12 4.76 6.88
CA ILE A 75 0.38 3.38 6.83
C ILE A 75 -0.45 2.56 7.81
N ILE A 76 -1.10 1.52 7.31
CA ILE A 76 -2.08 0.74 8.06
C ILE A 76 -1.68 -0.73 8.00
N ARG A 77 -1.51 -1.35 9.16
CA ARG A 77 -1.37 -2.81 9.26
C ARG A 77 -2.63 -3.36 9.91
N TYR A 78 -3.20 -4.42 9.31
CA TYR A 78 -4.42 -5.06 9.82
C TYR A 78 -4.46 -6.55 9.51
N THR A 79 -5.31 -7.27 10.24
CA THR A 79 -5.61 -8.68 9.98
C THR A 79 -6.96 -8.78 9.30
N GLY A 80 -7.00 -9.48 8.16
CA GLY A 80 -8.21 -9.65 7.36
C GLY A 80 -9.25 -10.54 8.05
N THR A 81 -10.52 -10.26 7.81
CA THR A 81 -11.67 -10.94 8.40
C THR A 81 -12.40 -11.90 7.46
N GLY A 82 -12.02 -11.94 6.17
CA GLY A 82 -12.75 -12.72 5.17
C GLY A 82 -14.15 -12.21 4.83
N SER A 83 -14.52 -11.04 5.33
CA SER A 83 -15.84 -10.42 5.11
C SER A 83 -15.70 -9.01 4.55
N ASN A 84 -16.68 -8.52 3.79
CA ASN A 84 -16.65 -7.12 3.34
C ASN A 84 -16.66 -6.19 4.53
N GLY A 85 -15.63 -5.39 4.69
CA GLY A 85 -15.46 -4.50 5.84
C GLY A 85 -14.84 -3.17 5.48
N THR A 86 -14.61 -2.34 6.48
CA THR A 86 -13.95 -1.03 6.31
C THR A 86 -12.81 -0.86 7.30
N ILE A 87 -11.78 -0.13 6.87
CA ILE A 87 -10.67 0.31 7.72
C ILE A 87 -10.57 1.83 7.70
N ALA A 88 -10.44 2.44 8.87
CA ALA A 88 -10.28 3.89 9.00
C ALA A 88 -8.82 4.29 8.72
N HIS A 89 -8.60 5.19 7.76
CA HIS A 89 -7.25 5.61 7.34
C HIS A 89 -6.74 6.88 8.02
N GLY A 90 -7.62 7.70 8.61
CA GLY A 90 -7.23 8.88 9.39
C GLY A 90 -6.77 10.12 8.60
N LEU A 91 -6.84 10.11 7.27
CA LEU A 91 -6.36 11.23 6.42
C LEU A 91 -7.27 12.45 6.44
N GLY A 92 -8.55 12.29 6.81
CA GLY A 92 -9.55 13.37 6.79
C GLY A 92 -10.07 13.75 5.41
N LYS A 93 -9.53 13.15 4.35
CA LYS A 93 -9.97 13.25 2.95
C LYS A 93 -9.80 11.89 2.28
N ALA A 94 -10.58 11.62 1.23
CA ALA A 94 -10.49 10.35 0.51
C ALA A 94 -9.08 10.17 -0.06
N PRO A 95 -8.45 9.00 0.14
CA PRO A 95 -7.20 8.68 -0.54
C PRO A 95 -7.42 8.57 -2.04
N GLU A 96 -6.41 8.96 -2.80
CA GLU A 96 -6.38 8.91 -4.27
C GLU A 96 -5.47 7.80 -4.80
N PHE A 97 -4.63 7.23 -3.92
CA PHE A 97 -3.72 6.15 -4.27
C PHE A 97 -3.55 5.18 -3.09
N LEU A 98 -3.67 3.89 -3.36
CA LEU A 98 -3.54 2.82 -2.37
C LEU A 98 -2.58 1.75 -2.87
N ILE A 99 -1.76 1.22 -1.97
CA ILE A 99 -0.94 0.03 -2.21
C ILE A 99 -1.26 -0.97 -1.11
N PHE A 100 -1.60 -2.19 -1.47
CA PHE A 100 -1.82 -3.29 -0.53
C PHE A 100 -0.79 -4.39 -0.73
N LYS A 101 -0.30 -4.95 0.38
CA LYS A 101 0.53 -6.14 0.38
C LYS A 101 0.12 -7.08 1.50
N ARG A 102 -0.18 -8.31 1.15
CA ARG A 102 -0.32 -9.41 2.12
C ARG A 102 1.06 -9.90 2.54
N GLY A 103 1.33 -9.96 3.85
CA GLY A 103 2.63 -10.31 4.41
C GLY A 103 2.81 -11.79 4.72
N ASN A 104 1.72 -12.49 5.06
CA ASN A 104 1.76 -13.89 5.52
C ASN A 104 1.41 -14.94 4.44
N ALA A 105 1.35 -14.54 3.18
CA ALA A 105 1.18 -15.44 2.04
C ALA A 105 1.78 -14.85 0.78
N THR A 106 2.09 -15.71 -0.20
CA THR A 106 2.44 -15.26 -1.56
C THR A 106 1.26 -14.52 -2.17
N ASN A 107 1.48 -13.26 -2.53
CA ASN A 107 0.46 -12.41 -3.15
C ASN A 107 1.09 -11.26 -3.92
N ILE A 108 0.34 -10.67 -4.83
CA ILE A 108 0.72 -9.49 -5.59
C ILE A 108 0.83 -8.25 -4.68
N TRP A 109 1.50 -7.22 -5.17
CA TRP A 109 1.40 -5.86 -4.68
C TRP A 109 0.25 -5.17 -5.42
N ALA A 110 -0.92 -5.17 -4.83
CA ALA A 110 -2.10 -4.63 -5.46
C ALA A 110 -2.15 -3.11 -5.30
N VAL A 111 -2.43 -2.41 -6.39
CA VAL A 111 -2.44 -0.95 -6.45
C VAL A 111 -3.79 -0.46 -6.96
N TRP A 112 -4.29 0.58 -6.34
CA TRP A 112 -5.43 1.34 -6.80
C TRP A 112 -5.08 2.83 -6.94
N ASN A 113 -5.61 3.45 -7.98
CA ASN A 113 -5.56 4.88 -8.20
C ASN A 113 -6.98 5.39 -8.49
N VAL A 114 -7.29 6.59 -8.07
CA VAL A 114 -8.63 7.18 -8.23
C VAL A 114 -9.14 7.20 -9.68
N ALA A 115 -8.24 7.25 -10.66
CA ALA A 115 -8.60 7.20 -12.08
C ALA A 115 -9.10 5.83 -12.57
N LEU A 116 -8.91 4.76 -11.77
CA LEU A 116 -9.36 3.41 -12.12
C LEU A 116 -10.85 3.18 -11.81
N GLY A 117 -11.48 4.05 -11.01
CA GLY A 117 -12.83 3.78 -10.50
C GLY A 117 -12.83 2.74 -9.37
N ASP A 118 -13.95 2.07 -9.16
CA ASP A 118 -14.20 1.20 -7.99
C ASP A 118 -13.97 -0.30 -8.25
N ASP A 119 -13.84 -0.70 -9.52
CA ASP A 119 -13.76 -2.11 -9.92
C ASP A 119 -12.39 -2.56 -10.44
N LEU A 120 -11.44 -1.63 -10.63
CA LEU A 120 -10.17 -1.93 -11.28
C LEU A 120 -8.99 -1.83 -10.30
N LYS A 121 -7.98 -2.67 -10.52
CA LYS A 121 -6.67 -2.60 -9.86
C LYS A 121 -5.53 -2.72 -10.85
N LEU A 122 -4.35 -2.37 -10.40
CA LEU A 122 -3.06 -2.63 -11.04
C LEU A 122 -2.20 -3.52 -10.16
N VAL A 123 -1.17 -4.09 -10.74
CA VAL A 123 -0.16 -4.88 -10.03
C VAL A 123 1.18 -4.18 -10.13
N LEU A 124 1.73 -3.70 -9.00
CA LEU A 124 2.96 -2.90 -8.99
C LEU A 124 4.18 -3.66 -9.52
N ASN A 125 4.22 -4.96 -9.30
CA ASN A 125 5.35 -5.83 -9.65
C ASN A 125 5.06 -6.69 -10.89
N SER A 126 4.22 -6.20 -11.80
CA SER A 126 3.92 -6.83 -13.08
C SER A 126 3.78 -5.78 -14.18
N ALA A 127 3.97 -6.18 -15.43
CA ALA A 127 3.68 -5.39 -16.61
C ALA A 127 2.23 -5.61 -17.14
N ASP A 128 1.39 -6.30 -16.37
CA ASP A 128 0.01 -6.57 -16.76
C ASP A 128 -0.81 -5.28 -16.85
N ALA A 129 -1.80 -5.31 -17.74
CA ALA A 129 -2.81 -4.26 -17.82
C ALA A 129 -3.64 -4.19 -16.52
N GLN A 130 -4.40 -3.11 -16.38
CA GLN A 130 -5.41 -3.03 -15.32
C GLN A 130 -6.36 -4.23 -15.39
N ASP A 131 -6.75 -4.73 -14.23
CA ASP A 131 -7.54 -5.95 -14.05
C ASP A 131 -8.82 -5.63 -13.28
N ALA A 132 -9.93 -6.18 -13.74
CA ALA A 132 -11.20 -6.05 -13.04
C ALA A 132 -11.22 -6.95 -11.80
N ASP A 133 -11.42 -6.34 -10.63
CA ASP A 133 -11.53 -7.04 -9.35
C ASP A 133 -12.51 -6.29 -8.43
N GLY A 134 -13.80 -6.38 -8.73
CA GLY A 134 -14.85 -5.78 -7.90
C GLY A 134 -14.83 -6.24 -6.45
N ALA A 135 -14.23 -7.40 -6.17
CA ALA A 135 -14.01 -7.87 -4.81
C ALA A 135 -12.88 -7.11 -4.09
N PHE A 136 -11.97 -6.46 -4.79
CA PHE A 136 -10.81 -5.79 -4.22
C PHE A 136 -11.18 -4.75 -3.15
N MET A 137 -12.09 -3.85 -3.46
CA MET A 137 -12.68 -2.87 -2.54
C MET A 137 -14.21 -2.99 -2.48
N ASN A 138 -14.76 -4.15 -2.84
CA ASN A 138 -16.21 -4.40 -2.88
C ASN A 138 -16.94 -3.33 -3.69
N SER A 139 -16.42 -3.00 -4.88
CA SER A 139 -16.93 -1.97 -5.79
C SER A 139 -17.31 -0.67 -5.07
N THR A 140 -16.46 -0.22 -4.16
CA THR A 140 -16.76 0.94 -3.31
C THR A 140 -15.54 1.85 -3.22
N LEU A 141 -15.69 3.08 -3.70
CA LEU A 141 -14.63 4.11 -3.60
C LEU A 141 -14.31 4.46 -2.14
N PRO A 142 -13.05 4.76 -1.84
CA PRO A 142 -12.67 5.30 -0.54
C PRO A 142 -13.43 6.59 -0.21
N THR A 143 -13.76 6.76 1.07
CA THR A 143 -14.38 7.98 1.59
C THR A 143 -13.34 8.86 2.28
N SER A 144 -13.77 9.99 2.86
CA SER A 144 -12.90 10.83 3.69
C SER A 144 -12.45 10.17 5.00
N THR A 145 -13.07 9.05 5.39
CA THR A 145 -12.82 8.37 6.67
C THR A 145 -12.35 6.93 6.52
N ASN A 146 -12.86 6.21 5.51
CA ASN A 146 -12.68 4.76 5.41
C ASN A 146 -12.27 4.31 4.00
N ILE A 147 -11.53 3.20 3.97
CA ILE A 147 -11.28 2.37 2.80
C ILE A 147 -12.11 1.09 2.98
N THR A 148 -12.86 0.69 1.96
CA THR A 148 -13.54 -0.62 1.95
C THR A 148 -12.57 -1.69 1.52
N VAL A 149 -12.62 -2.85 2.16
CA VAL A 149 -11.83 -4.05 1.85
C VAL A 149 -12.76 -5.23 1.62
N GLY A 150 -12.58 -5.91 0.52
CA GLY A 150 -13.51 -6.97 0.10
C GLY A 150 -13.12 -8.34 0.63
N GLY A 151 -14.05 -9.01 1.30
CA GLY A 151 -13.83 -10.31 1.93
C GLY A 151 -13.54 -11.46 0.95
N ALA A 152 -14.01 -11.36 -0.29
CA ALA A 152 -13.69 -12.33 -1.33
C ALA A 152 -12.30 -12.10 -1.96
N SER A 153 -11.64 -10.97 -1.67
CA SER A 153 -10.34 -10.63 -2.22
C SER A 153 -9.19 -11.10 -1.34
N THR A 154 -8.34 -11.98 -1.87
CA THR A 154 -7.08 -12.36 -1.22
C THR A 154 -6.07 -11.22 -1.19
N ASN A 155 -6.29 -10.16 -1.98
CA ASN A 155 -5.41 -9.00 -2.09
C ASN A 155 -5.62 -7.97 -0.98
N THR A 156 -6.82 -7.97 -0.35
CA THR A 156 -7.16 -6.95 0.65
C THR A 156 -7.70 -7.51 1.96
N ASN A 157 -8.47 -8.63 1.97
CA ASN A 157 -9.16 -9.01 3.22
C ASN A 157 -9.45 -10.52 3.37
N ALA A 158 -8.55 -11.41 2.92
CA ALA A 158 -8.69 -12.83 3.26
C ALA A 158 -8.64 -13.05 4.77
N ASP A 159 -9.43 -14.00 5.26
CA ASP A 159 -9.49 -14.38 6.67
C ASP A 159 -8.09 -14.74 7.22
N GLY A 160 -7.72 -14.17 8.36
CA GLY A 160 -6.41 -14.35 8.98
C GLY A 160 -5.23 -13.82 8.16
N GLY A 161 -5.47 -13.09 7.06
CA GLY A 161 -4.43 -12.47 6.25
C GLY A 161 -3.81 -11.26 6.96
N ASP A 162 -2.47 -11.20 7.05
CA ASP A 162 -1.76 -10.00 7.53
C ASP A 162 -1.53 -9.04 6.36
N TYR A 163 -2.06 -7.84 6.45
CA TYR A 163 -1.98 -6.85 5.39
C TYR A 163 -1.26 -5.58 5.83
N LEU A 164 -0.56 -4.99 4.87
CA LEU A 164 -0.05 -3.63 4.94
C LEU A 164 -0.71 -2.82 3.83
N CYS A 165 -1.32 -1.69 4.19
CA CYS A 165 -1.89 -0.73 3.26
C CYS A 165 -1.18 0.61 3.40
N TYR A 166 -0.69 1.14 2.29
CA TYR A 166 -0.24 2.52 2.16
C TYR A 166 -1.33 3.31 1.48
N ALA A 167 -1.82 4.35 2.14
CA ALA A 167 -2.88 5.22 1.62
C ALA A 167 -2.37 6.65 1.48
N PHE A 168 -2.60 7.24 0.31
CA PHE A 168 -2.13 8.58 -0.02
C PHE A 168 -3.27 9.45 -0.51
N SER A 169 -3.28 10.71 -0.08
CA SER A 169 -4.14 11.77 -0.62
C SER A 169 -3.30 12.92 -1.15
N SER A 170 -3.73 13.55 -2.24
CA SER A 170 -3.04 14.72 -2.80
C SER A 170 -2.99 15.88 -1.81
N ILE A 171 -1.83 16.51 -1.71
CA ILE A 171 -1.58 17.72 -0.90
C ILE A 171 -1.08 18.81 -1.84
N GLN A 172 -1.81 19.91 -1.89
CA GLN A 172 -1.46 21.02 -2.78
C GLN A 172 -0.04 21.52 -2.54
N GLY A 173 0.72 21.61 -3.62
CA GLY A 173 2.13 22.03 -3.57
C GLY A 173 3.12 20.97 -3.09
N TYR A 174 2.64 19.76 -2.76
CA TYR A 174 3.48 18.67 -2.23
C TYR A 174 3.34 17.37 -3.03
N SER A 175 2.12 16.86 -3.20
CA SER A 175 1.88 15.59 -3.90
C SER A 175 0.61 15.63 -4.74
N LYS A 176 0.61 14.91 -5.86
CA LYS A 176 -0.54 14.71 -6.74
C LYS A 176 -0.53 13.30 -7.30
N PHE A 177 -1.71 12.67 -7.30
CA PHE A 177 -1.94 11.34 -7.88
C PHE A 177 -2.91 11.47 -9.04
N GLY A 178 -2.61 10.81 -10.15
CA GLY A 178 -3.43 10.91 -11.35
C GLY A 178 -3.00 9.92 -12.42
N SER A 179 -3.56 10.07 -13.60
CA SER A 179 -3.26 9.26 -14.79
C SER A 179 -3.04 10.16 -16.00
N TYR A 180 -2.41 9.61 -17.01
CA TYR A 180 -2.28 10.24 -18.32
C TYR A 180 -2.48 9.18 -19.41
N VAL A 181 -2.84 9.63 -20.60
CA VAL A 181 -2.94 8.76 -21.77
C VAL A 181 -1.72 8.99 -22.65
N GLY A 182 -0.98 7.90 -22.93
CA GLY A 182 0.15 7.95 -23.83
C GLY A 182 -0.29 8.30 -25.25
N ASN A 183 0.42 9.22 -25.92
CA ASN A 183 0.11 9.64 -27.29
C ASN A 183 0.72 8.73 -28.37
N GLY A 184 1.47 7.68 -28.00
CA GLY A 184 2.11 6.74 -28.91
C GLY A 184 3.29 7.31 -29.72
N SER A 185 3.71 8.54 -29.43
CA SER A 185 4.85 9.16 -30.12
C SER A 185 6.16 8.92 -29.36
N GLY A 186 7.07 8.15 -29.94
CA GLY A 186 8.41 7.91 -29.38
C GLY A 186 9.40 9.06 -29.59
N THR A 187 9.01 10.14 -30.27
CA THR A 187 9.91 11.21 -30.72
C THR A 187 9.47 12.64 -30.39
N SER A 188 8.30 12.82 -29.75
CA SER A 188 7.82 14.13 -29.35
C SER A 188 7.45 14.15 -27.87
N ASP A 189 7.67 15.28 -27.23
CA ASP A 189 7.24 15.52 -25.86
C ASP A 189 5.73 15.27 -25.74
N GLY A 190 5.34 14.47 -24.74
CA GLY A 190 3.93 14.23 -24.44
C GLY A 190 3.26 15.55 -24.00
N THR A 191 2.33 16.03 -24.77
CA THR A 191 1.48 17.17 -24.45
C THR A 191 0.07 16.70 -24.09
#